data_b368f7c8f85ec82d41d0509c7b669ad5
#
_entry.id   b368f7c8f85ec82d41d0509c7b669ad5
#
_cell.length_a   1.000
_cell.length_b   1.000
_cell.length_c   1.000
_cell.angle_alpha   90.00
_cell.angle_beta   90.00
_cell.angle_gamma   90.00
#
_symmetry.space_group_name_H-M   'P 1'
#
loop_
_entity.id
_entity.type
_entity.pdbx_description
1 polymer ?
#
loop_
_entity_poly.entity_id
_entity_poly.type
_entity_poly.pdbx_seq_one_letter_code
_entity_poly.pdbx_strand_id
1 'polypeptide(L)'
;MIEYETVFFSQAPVLNANATPDAGFQTNPGFSAATPSAAANTTPAAISTPNPTPETSALVAASMVPEGTPLPAAVDGGQKGLVLGLFIAVGALVCISALLVRSIIRLKRRQQRRVHSRGAALKASGLEVGNAHHIGKRGNQEDSFAISDLTNEKLCRHAGVLAVVADGMGGLADGELVSGGVTSSAMREFPSLPESWTMPQKLLYLVEKANEAGNAVTGGVKSHGGSTMLLTLIQDGSLWFASVGDSRICLVRGGGVVQLTRPHTYESDLDKKAACRDITFEAALADSQRKALTSYIGMGELCSIDYNNQPVQLLAGDWIILMTDGVFNELTNAEIAQALSDNAPSAAERIERMVLAKGDPHQDNLTAVVFRIF
;
A
#
# COMPACT_ATOMS: atom_id res chain seq x y z
N MET A 1 -16.24 -25.40 -9.95
CA MET A 1 -16.97 -24.35 -9.23
C MET A 1 -16.23 -24.19 -7.90
N ILE A 2 -15.59 -23.06 -7.65
CA ILE A 2 -14.87 -22.80 -6.41
C ILE A 2 -15.94 -22.28 -5.44
N GLU A 3 -16.24 -23.03 -4.37
CA GLU A 3 -17.12 -22.54 -3.30
C GLU A 3 -16.37 -21.50 -2.47
N TYR A 4 -16.93 -20.31 -2.40
CA TYR A 4 -16.44 -19.21 -1.58
C TYR A 4 -17.36 -19.04 -0.37
N GLU A 5 -16.80 -19.11 0.82
CA GLU A 5 -17.49 -18.66 2.02
C GLU A 5 -17.09 -17.22 2.35
N THR A 6 -18.06 -16.34 2.40
CA THR A 6 -17.92 -15.01 2.99
C THR A 6 -18.52 -15.09 4.38
N VAL A 7 -17.70 -15.04 5.41
CA VAL A 7 -18.17 -15.03 6.79
C VAL A 7 -18.45 -13.60 7.21
N PHE A 8 -19.72 -13.31 7.45
CA PHE A 8 -20.11 -12.07 8.14
C PHE A 8 -20.08 -12.36 9.64
N PHE A 9 -19.23 -11.67 10.38
CA PHE A 9 -19.26 -11.71 11.83
C PHE A 9 -20.44 -10.90 12.34
N SER A 10 -21.57 -11.59 12.58
CA SER A 10 -22.60 -11.12 13.49
C SER A 10 -22.17 -11.58 14.88
N GLN A 11 -21.72 -10.64 15.71
CA GLN A 11 -21.41 -10.74 17.13
C GLN A 11 -21.13 -12.16 17.67
N ALA A 12 -19.85 -12.47 17.90
CA ALA A 12 -19.47 -13.64 18.66
C ALA A 12 -19.98 -13.49 20.11
N PRO A 13 -20.66 -14.50 20.70
CA PRO A 13 -20.97 -14.46 22.10
C PRO A 13 -19.66 -14.62 22.89
N VAL A 14 -19.36 -13.65 23.74
CA VAL A 14 -18.35 -13.80 24.80
C VAL A 14 -18.82 -14.97 25.67
N LEU A 15 -18.05 -16.05 25.68
CA LEU A 15 -18.22 -17.14 26.64
C LEU A 15 -17.92 -16.65 28.06
N ASN A 16 -18.94 -16.14 28.70
CA ASN A 16 -18.92 -15.89 30.13
C ASN A 16 -19.47 -17.14 30.83
N ALA A 17 -18.57 -17.94 31.36
CA ALA A 17 -18.93 -19.04 32.24
C ALA A 17 -19.40 -18.45 33.55
N ASN A 18 -20.70 -18.35 33.74
CA ASN A 18 -21.51 -18.27 34.97
C ASN A 18 -22.67 -17.29 34.80
N ALA A 19 -23.81 -17.79 34.36
CA ALA A 19 -25.13 -17.25 34.76
C ALA A 19 -26.21 -18.25 34.40
N THR A 20 -26.98 -18.61 35.39
CA THR A 20 -28.24 -19.39 35.37
C THR A 20 -29.33 -18.63 34.64
N PRO A 21 -30.32 -19.34 34.05
CA PRO A 21 -31.38 -18.72 33.26
C PRO A 21 -32.52 -18.17 34.14
N ASP A 22 -32.95 -16.95 33.86
CA ASP A 22 -34.29 -16.53 34.29
C ASP A 22 -35.02 -15.74 33.18
N ALA A 23 -36.36 -15.95 33.18
CA ALA A 23 -37.27 -15.60 32.15
C ALA A 23 -37.74 -14.14 32.19
N GLY A 24 -38.10 -13.57 31.02
CA GLY A 24 -38.82 -12.29 31.00
C GLY A 24 -38.90 -11.61 29.64
N PHE A 25 -39.85 -12.05 28.80
CA PHE A 25 -40.28 -11.32 27.61
C PHE A 25 -41.01 -10.02 28.00
N GLN A 26 -40.56 -8.87 27.54
CA GLN A 26 -41.42 -7.68 27.40
C GLN A 26 -41.07 -6.92 26.12
N THR A 27 -42.08 -6.83 25.26
CA THR A 27 -42.16 -5.98 24.07
C THR A 27 -42.44 -4.54 24.46
N ASN A 28 -41.79 -3.58 23.82
CA ASN A 28 -42.24 -2.20 23.84
C ASN A 28 -42.11 -1.57 22.43
N PRO A 29 -43.19 -0.95 21.91
CA PRO A 29 -43.18 -0.34 20.59
C PRO A 29 -42.95 1.18 20.64
N GLY A 30 -42.39 1.73 19.58
CA GLY A 30 -42.61 3.11 19.21
C GLY A 30 -41.35 4.01 19.20
N PHE A 31 -40.82 4.26 18.01
CA PHE A 31 -40.13 5.51 17.72
C PHE A 31 -40.67 6.13 16.42
N SER A 32 -41.28 7.28 16.64
CA SER A 32 -41.85 8.20 15.68
C SER A 32 -40.76 8.91 14.88
N ALA A 33 -40.99 9.05 13.58
CA ALA A 33 -40.22 9.84 12.65
C ALA A 33 -40.32 11.34 12.98
N ALA A 34 -39.17 12.03 13.02
CA ALA A 34 -39.08 13.47 12.99
C ALA A 34 -38.35 13.93 11.72
N THR A 35 -39.04 14.61 10.87
CA THR A 35 -38.58 15.36 9.70
C THR A 35 -37.83 16.62 10.15
N PRO A 36 -36.72 17.02 9.55
CA PRO A 36 -36.21 18.37 9.67
C PRO A 36 -36.66 19.24 8.49
N SER A 37 -37.18 20.38 8.90
CA SER A 37 -37.60 21.56 8.14
C SER A 37 -36.42 22.26 7.45
N ALA A 38 -36.69 22.79 6.27
CA ALA A 38 -35.83 23.68 5.48
C ALA A 38 -35.73 25.08 6.11
N ALA A 39 -34.54 25.68 6.09
CA ALA A 39 -34.35 27.15 6.13
C ALA A 39 -33.02 27.50 5.47
N ALA A 40 -33.11 28.09 4.32
CA ALA A 40 -32.84 29.47 3.96
C ALA A 40 -31.37 29.88 3.76
N ASN A 41 -31.12 30.23 2.51
CA ASN A 41 -30.07 31.08 1.92
C ASN A 41 -29.66 32.28 2.75
N THR A 42 -28.34 32.51 2.86
CA THR A 42 -27.76 33.83 2.78
C THR A 42 -26.32 33.79 2.24
N THR A 43 -26.14 34.43 1.13
CA THR A 43 -24.82 34.82 0.54
C THR A 43 -24.32 36.07 1.25
N PRO A 44 -23.04 36.26 1.47
CA PRO A 44 -22.47 37.61 1.36
C PRO A 44 -21.27 37.66 0.39
N ALA A 45 -21.44 38.56 -0.45
CA ALA A 45 -20.63 39.59 -1.13
C ALA A 45 -19.10 39.50 -1.05
N ALA A 46 -18.54 39.67 -2.23
CA ALA A 46 -17.16 39.95 -2.55
C ALA A 46 -16.66 41.29 -1.91
N ILE A 47 -15.46 41.25 -1.39
CA ILE A 47 -14.67 42.47 -1.12
C ILE A 47 -13.37 42.38 -1.90
N SER A 48 -13.23 43.40 -2.74
CA SER A 48 -12.14 43.71 -3.67
C SER A 48 -10.86 44.13 -2.96
N THR A 49 -9.77 43.78 -3.63
CA THR A 49 -8.39 44.26 -3.43
C THR A 49 -8.27 45.78 -3.56
N PRO A 50 -7.18 46.39 -3.04
CA PRO A 50 -6.26 46.98 -4.00
C PRO A 50 -4.78 46.77 -3.73
N ASN A 51 -4.10 46.63 -4.84
CA ASN A 51 -2.66 46.65 -5.05
C ASN A 51 -2.17 48.12 -4.95
N PRO A 52 -0.96 48.42 -4.53
CA PRO A 52 -0.25 49.56 -5.08
C PRO A 52 1.07 49.20 -5.74
N THR A 53 1.20 49.68 -6.93
CA THR A 53 2.40 49.77 -7.77
C THR A 53 3.31 50.94 -7.33
N PRO A 54 4.52 51.01 -7.87
CA PRO A 54 5.67 51.63 -7.23
C PRO A 54 5.90 53.08 -7.69
N GLU A 55 6.54 53.87 -6.87
CA GLU A 55 7.10 55.14 -7.31
C GLU A 55 8.61 55.22 -7.21
N THR A 56 9.15 55.55 -8.36
CA THR A 56 10.48 56.01 -8.68
C THR A 56 10.71 57.42 -8.12
N SER A 57 11.86 57.69 -7.54
CA SER A 57 12.47 59.02 -7.63
C SER A 57 13.97 58.96 -7.44
N ALA A 58 14.64 59.41 -8.48
CA ALA A 58 16.04 59.79 -8.51
C ALA A 58 16.20 61.22 -7.96
N LEU A 59 17.37 61.56 -7.47
CA LEU A 59 18.17 62.78 -7.75
C LEU A 59 19.34 62.89 -6.76
N VAL A 60 20.54 62.76 -7.26
CA VAL A 60 21.50 63.82 -7.66
C VAL A 60 22.29 64.45 -6.51
N ALA A 61 23.58 64.31 -6.68
CA ALA A 61 24.66 65.26 -6.65
C ALA A 61 25.49 65.41 -5.34
N ALA A 62 26.68 65.29 -5.57
CA ALA A 62 27.84 66.17 -5.54
C ALA A 62 28.94 65.83 -4.53
N SER A 63 30.04 65.41 -5.10
CA SER A 63 31.36 65.95 -4.98
C SER A 63 31.83 66.52 -3.63
N MET A 64 32.82 65.87 -3.04
CA MET A 64 34.05 66.54 -2.55
C MET A 64 35.11 65.49 -2.21
N VAL A 65 36.26 65.63 -2.86
CA VAL A 65 37.55 64.98 -2.53
C VAL A 65 38.19 65.79 -1.43
N PRO A 66 38.88 65.16 -0.50
CA PRO A 66 40.22 65.60 -0.11
C PRO A 66 41.25 64.47 -0.17
N GLU A 67 42.40 64.94 -0.57
CA GLU A 67 43.66 64.24 -0.73
C GLU A 67 44.19 63.55 0.55
N GLY A 68 44.87 62.45 0.33
CA GLY A 68 46.16 62.16 0.95
C GLY A 68 46.17 61.48 2.29
N THR A 69 46.34 60.16 2.27
CA THR A 69 47.10 59.48 3.29
C THR A 69 47.79 58.18 2.71
N PRO A 70 48.96 57.79 3.21
CA PRO A 70 49.85 56.89 2.49
C PRO A 70 49.45 55.43 2.62
N LEU A 71 49.81 54.65 1.59
CA LEU A 71 49.69 53.20 1.56
C LEU A 71 50.33 52.53 2.80
N PRO A 72 49.65 51.61 3.47
CA PRO A 72 50.32 50.63 4.28
C PRO A 72 50.78 49.46 3.43
N ALA A 73 51.96 49.00 3.76
CA ALA A 73 52.73 47.94 3.15
C ALA A 73 51.95 46.64 2.92
N ALA A 74 52.30 45.94 1.87
CA ALA A 74 51.84 44.63 1.47
C ALA A 74 51.79 43.61 2.62
N VAL A 75 50.59 43.10 2.92
CA VAL A 75 50.44 41.89 3.71
C VAL A 75 50.20 40.73 2.70
N ASP A 76 51.30 40.21 2.20
CA ASP A 76 51.32 39.10 1.20
C ASP A 76 51.40 37.71 1.86
N GLY A 77 50.79 37.51 3.04
CA GLY A 77 50.75 36.21 3.73
C GLY A 77 49.41 35.54 3.86
N GLY A 78 48.28 36.31 3.78
CA GLY A 78 46.94 35.78 4.09
C GLY A 78 46.27 35.03 2.94
N GLN A 79 46.53 35.46 1.70
CA GLN A 79 45.82 34.87 0.54
C GLN A 79 46.32 33.45 0.20
N LYS A 80 47.60 33.14 0.38
CA LYS A 80 48.18 31.81 0.09
C LYS A 80 47.62 30.74 1.07
N GLY A 81 47.40 31.10 2.35
CA GLY A 81 46.78 30.23 3.34
C GLY A 81 45.29 29.91 3.05
N LEU A 82 44.55 30.93 2.59
CA LEU A 82 43.13 30.80 2.25
C LEU A 82 42.92 29.89 1.02
N VAL A 83 43.76 30.08 -0.01
CA VAL A 83 43.72 29.28 -1.23
C VAL A 83 44.12 27.82 -0.95
N LEU A 84 45.13 27.58 -0.14
CA LEU A 84 45.54 26.22 0.27
C LEU A 84 44.45 25.54 1.09
N GLY A 85 43.79 26.25 2.02
CA GLY A 85 42.65 25.75 2.80
C GLY A 85 41.46 25.35 1.91
N LEU A 86 41.18 26.15 0.87
CA LEU A 86 40.11 25.86 -0.10
C LEU A 86 40.41 24.59 -0.92
N PHE A 87 41.65 24.41 -1.37
CA PHE A 87 42.04 23.20 -2.09
C PHE A 87 41.97 21.95 -1.22
N ILE A 88 42.31 22.01 0.07
CA ILE A 88 42.17 20.91 1.01
C ILE A 88 40.69 20.58 1.23
N ALA A 89 39.83 21.59 1.41
CA ALA A 89 38.40 21.41 1.59
C ALA A 89 37.73 20.78 0.36
N VAL A 90 38.07 21.25 -0.85
CA VAL A 90 37.58 20.67 -2.11
C VAL A 90 38.06 19.22 -2.28
N GLY A 91 39.32 18.95 -1.99
CA GLY A 91 39.89 17.60 -2.01
C GLY A 91 39.17 16.65 -1.05
N ALA A 92 38.92 17.10 0.18
CA ALA A 92 38.12 16.33 1.16
C ALA A 92 36.69 16.05 0.67
N LEU A 93 36.04 17.05 0.08
CA LEU A 93 34.65 16.89 -0.47
C LEU A 93 34.63 15.88 -1.62
N VAL A 94 35.63 15.91 -2.51
CA VAL A 94 35.77 14.93 -3.60
C VAL A 94 36.00 13.51 -3.06
N CYS A 95 36.83 13.37 -2.02
CA CYS A 95 37.07 12.09 -1.37
C CYS A 95 35.77 11.53 -0.70
N ILE A 96 35.03 12.37 0.01
CA ILE A 96 33.76 11.98 0.64
C ILE A 96 32.72 11.57 -0.43
N SER A 97 32.60 12.34 -1.51
CA SER A 97 31.66 11.99 -2.60
C SER A 97 32.08 10.68 -3.29
N ALA A 98 33.36 10.43 -3.50
CA ALA A 98 33.83 9.15 -4.05
C ALA A 98 33.56 7.97 -3.12
N LEU A 99 33.68 8.15 -1.80
CA LEU A 99 33.34 7.13 -0.80
C LEU A 99 31.84 6.85 -0.76
N LEU A 100 31.00 7.88 -0.85
CA LEU A 100 29.55 7.75 -0.94
C LEU A 100 29.13 6.99 -2.21
N VAL A 101 29.67 7.37 -3.37
CA VAL A 101 29.42 6.67 -4.64
C VAL A 101 29.85 5.20 -4.56
N ARG A 102 31.03 4.92 -3.99
CA ARG A 102 31.48 3.53 -3.76
C ARG A 102 30.55 2.76 -2.81
N SER A 103 30.03 3.40 -1.77
CA SER A 103 29.08 2.79 -0.84
C SER A 103 27.75 2.49 -1.54
N ILE A 104 27.22 3.40 -2.34
CA ILE A 104 26.00 3.20 -3.14
C ILE A 104 26.20 2.05 -4.15
N ILE A 105 27.34 2.02 -4.85
CA ILE A 105 27.66 0.93 -5.79
C ILE A 105 27.77 -0.42 -5.04
N ARG A 106 28.38 -0.43 -3.84
CA ARG A 106 28.48 -1.66 -3.02
C ARG A 106 27.10 -2.12 -2.55
N LEU A 107 26.23 -1.20 -2.14
CA LEU A 107 24.84 -1.50 -1.75
C LEU A 107 24.06 -2.04 -2.94
N LYS A 108 24.11 -1.41 -4.11
CA LYS A 108 23.47 -1.90 -5.34
C LYS A 108 23.99 -3.28 -5.75
N ARG A 109 25.30 -3.53 -5.68
CA ARG A 109 25.89 -4.86 -5.98
C ARG A 109 25.50 -5.92 -4.95
N ARG A 110 25.36 -5.56 -3.65
CA ARG A 110 24.84 -6.47 -2.62
C ARG A 110 23.38 -6.80 -2.86
N GLN A 111 22.59 -5.82 -3.25
CA GLN A 111 21.18 -5.99 -3.61
C GLN A 111 21.03 -6.89 -4.85
N GLN A 112 21.80 -6.65 -5.91
CA GLN A 112 21.82 -7.50 -7.11
C GLN A 112 22.29 -8.93 -6.82
N ARG A 113 23.30 -9.14 -5.96
CA ARG A 113 23.75 -10.48 -5.56
C ARG A 113 22.67 -11.20 -4.73
N ARG A 114 21.94 -10.48 -3.87
CA ARG A 114 20.80 -11.07 -3.13
C ARG A 114 19.67 -11.47 -4.07
N VAL A 115 19.38 -10.68 -5.09
CA VAL A 115 18.39 -11.02 -6.13
C VAL A 115 18.82 -12.26 -6.93
N HIS A 116 20.10 -12.35 -7.34
CA HIS A 116 20.60 -13.52 -8.05
C HIS A 116 20.65 -14.81 -7.20
N SER A 117 21.02 -14.71 -5.93
CA SER A 117 21.00 -15.87 -5.03
C SER A 117 19.56 -16.31 -4.69
N ARG A 118 18.63 -15.36 -4.60
CA ARG A 118 17.20 -15.66 -4.48
C ARG A 118 16.67 -16.42 -5.70
N GLY A 119 17.00 -15.98 -6.91
CA GLY A 119 16.56 -16.65 -8.15
C GLY A 119 17.03 -18.10 -8.28
N ALA A 120 18.20 -18.45 -7.74
CA ALA A 120 18.72 -19.82 -7.78
C ALA A 120 18.03 -20.75 -6.77
N ALA A 121 17.74 -20.27 -5.55
CA ALA A 121 17.00 -21.02 -4.54
C ALA A 121 15.53 -21.26 -4.94
N LEU A 122 14.93 -20.29 -5.63
CA LEU A 122 13.55 -20.33 -6.12
C LEU A 122 13.33 -21.38 -7.21
N LYS A 123 14.30 -21.58 -8.11
CA LYS A 123 14.22 -22.64 -9.13
C LYS A 123 14.17 -24.04 -8.54
N ALA A 124 14.73 -24.24 -7.35
CA ALA A 124 14.66 -25.51 -6.63
C ALA A 124 13.29 -25.78 -5.99
N SER A 125 12.49 -24.73 -5.71
CA SER A 125 11.15 -24.85 -5.12
C SER A 125 10.02 -24.86 -6.15
N GLY A 126 10.31 -24.74 -7.44
CA GLY A 126 9.28 -24.64 -8.49
C GLY A 126 8.51 -23.31 -8.49
N LEU A 127 9.04 -22.28 -7.79
CA LEU A 127 8.41 -20.98 -7.62
C LEU A 127 9.42 -19.86 -7.88
N GLU A 128 9.00 -18.81 -8.58
CA GLU A 128 9.76 -17.58 -8.76
C GLU A 128 8.89 -16.38 -8.35
N VAL A 129 9.50 -15.35 -7.79
CA VAL A 129 8.80 -14.14 -7.35
C VAL A 129 9.49 -12.89 -7.87
N GLY A 130 8.68 -11.91 -8.27
CA GLY A 130 9.08 -10.53 -8.57
C GLY A 130 8.15 -9.55 -7.87
N ASN A 131 8.60 -8.32 -7.75
CA ASN A 131 7.77 -7.24 -7.20
C ASN A 131 8.01 -5.93 -7.95
N ALA A 132 6.96 -5.16 -8.09
CA ALA A 132 6.95 -3.75 -8.46
C ALA A 132 6.44 -2.95 -7.25
N HIS A 133 7.04 -1.80 -6.99
CA HIS A 133 6.65 -0.95 -5.86
C HIS A 133 7.13 0.47 -6.13
N HIS A 134 6.20 1.37 -6.45
CA HIS A 134 6.53 2.71 -6.90
C HIS A 134 5.53 3.73 -6.34
N ILE A 135 6.02 4.89 -5.95
CA ILE A 135 5.24 5.96 -5.31
C ILE A 135 4.21 6.62 -6.26
N GLY A 136 4.33 6.43 -7.57
CA GLY A 136 3.49 7.13 -8.55
C GLY A 136 3.71 8.63 -8.55
N LYS A 137 2.64 9.38 -8.43
CA LYS A 137 2.60 10.85 -8.33
C LYS A 137 2.21 11.36 -6.94
N ARG A 138 2.09 10.46 -5.98
CA ARG A 138 1.78 10.79 -4.59
C ARG A 138 2.98 11.39 -3.87
N GLY A 139 2.73 12.11 -2.77
CA GLY A 139 3.78 12.66 -1.91
C GLY A 139 4.43 11.62 -0.99
N ASN A 140 3.65 10.62 -0.57
CA ASN A 140 4.05 9.54 0.33
C ASN A 140 3.81 8.19 -0.31
N GLN A 141 4.57 7.18 0.13
CA GLN A 141 4.34 5.79 -0.23
C GLN A 141 3.54 5.13 0.90
N GLU A 142 2.26 4.97 0.70
CA GLU A 142 1.34 4.36 1.66
C GLU A 142 1.13 2.87 1.40
N ASP A 143 1.52 2.36 0.22
CA ASP A 143 1.58 0.92 -0.05
C ASP A 143 2.73 0.26 0.71
N SER A 144 2.53 -0.99 1.12
CA SER A 144 3.55 -1.84 1.71
C SER A 144 3.43 -3.27 1.19
N PHE A 145 4.55 -3.98 1.08
CA PHE A 145 4.54 -5.40 0.80
C PHE A 145 5.66 -6.14 1.52
N ALA A 146 5.45 -7.41 1.75
CA ALA A 146 6.47 -8.29 2.30
C ALA A 146 6.33 -9.71 1.74
N ILE A 147 7.46 -10.40 1.60
CA ILE A 147 7.53 -11.78 1.14
C ILE A 147 8.44 -12.53 2.11
N SER A 148 8.02 -13.72 2.55
CA SER A 148 8.83 -14.56 3.44
C SER A 148 10.18 -14.92 2.82
N ASP A 149 11.16 -15.24 3.64
CA ASP A 149 12.52 -15.55 3.17
C ASP A 149 12.55 -16.86 2.39
N LEU A 150 12.59 -16.73 1.07
CA LEU A 150 12.64 -17.85 0.13
C LEU A 150 13.98 -18.63 0.17
N THR A 151 15.02 -18.06 0.79
CA THR A 151 16.30 -18.75 0.98
C THR A 151 16.29 -19.65 2.20
N ASN A 152 15.29 -19.50 3.07
CA ASN A 152 15.08 -20.38 4.22
C ASN A 152 14.30 -21.62 3.77
N GLU A 153 15.02 -22.61 3.20
CA GLU A 153 14.41 -23.85 2.72
C GLU A 153 13.61 -24.62 3.79
N LYS A 154 14.00 -24.50 5.06
CA LYS A 154 13.27 -25.15 6.16
C LYS A 154 11.90 -24.49 6.32
N LEU A 155 11.84 -23.16 6.36
CA LEU A 155 10.59 -22.41 6.45
C LEU A 155 9.69 -22.68 5.24
N CYS A 156 10.25 -22.62 4.02
CA CYS A 156 9.50 -22.87 2.80
C CYS A 156 8.88 -24.27 2.75
N ARG A 157 9.60 -25.30 3.23
CA ARG A 157 9.07 -26.68 3.27
C ARG A 157 8.02 -26.89 4.33
N HIS A 158 8.16 -26.29 5.51
CA HIS A 158 7.22 -26.52 6.63
C HIS A 158 6.03 -25.57 6.62
N ALA A 159 6.24 -24.31 6.33
CA ALA A 159 5.21 -23.28 6.41
C ALA A 159 4.76 -22.77 5.03
N GLY A 160 5.51 -23.06 3.97
CA GLY A 160 5.24 -22.51 2.64
C GLY A 160 5.87 -21.14 2.41
N VAL A 161 5.38 -20.43 1.40
CA VAL A 161 5.81 -19.07 1.01
C VAL A 161 4.67 -18.11 1.24
N LEU A 162 4.89 -17.17 2.14
CA LEU A 162 3.94 -16.09 2.44
C LEU A 162 4.28 -14.84 1.63
N ALA A 163 3.25 -14.20 1.05
CA ALA A 163 3.34 -12.83 0.58
C ALA A 163 2.16 -12.01 1.11
N VAL A 164 2.44 -10.77 1.45
CA VAL A 164 1.46 -9.80 1.93
C VAL A 164 1.62 -8.51 1.14
N VAL A 165 0.51 -7.92 0.69
CA VAL A 165 0.43 -6.59 0.09
C VAL A 165 -0.62 -5.81 0.86
N ALA A 166 -0.35 -4.56 1.15
CA ALA A 166 -1.20 -3.67 1.90
C ALA A 166 -1.19 -2.29 1.26
N ASP A 167 -2.36 -1.75 0.97
CA ASP A 167 -2.60 -0.42 0.43
C ASP A 167 -3.10 0.47 1.56
N GLY A 168 -2.28 1.42 1.96
CA GLY A 168 -2.56 2.30 3.08
C GLY A 168 -3.41 3.48 2.66
N MET A 169 -4.42 3.82 3.46
CA MET A 169 -5.30 4.95 3.24
C MET A 169 -5.41 5.84 4.47
N GLY A 170 -5.63 7.15 4.27
CA GLY A 170 -5.88 8.07 5.37
C GLY A 170 -5.13 9.39 5.31
N GLY A 171 -4.26 9.57 4.34
CA GLY A 171 -3.45 10.78 4.15
C GLY A 171 -2.53 11.06 5.34
N LEU A 172 -1.45 11.81 5.13
CA LEU A 172 -0.45 12.12 6.13
C LEU A 172 0.24 10.91 6.73
N ALA A 173 0.79 10.54 7.60
CA ALA A 173 1.62 9.42 8.04
C ALA A 173 0.82 8.14 8.40
N ASP A 174 -0.49 8.19 8.54
CA ASP A 174 -1.25 7.08 9.13
C ASP A 174 -1.41 5.89 8.16
N GLY A 175 -1.61 6.14 6.87
CA GLY A 175 -1.70 5.08 5.85
C GLY A 175 -0.43 4.25 5.76
N GLU A 176 0.75 4.89 5.68
CA GLU A 176 2.06 4.25 5.67
C GLU A 176 2.31 3.42 6.94
N LEU A 177 1.96 3.96 8.12
CA LEU A 177 2.14 3.26 9.39
C LEU A 177 1.24 2.04 9.51
N VAL A 178 -0.02 2.13 9.06
CA VAL A 178 -0.94 0.99 9.11
C VAL A 178 -0.50 -0.09 8.13
N SER A 179 -0.24 0.24 6.86
CA SER A 179 0.18 -0.75 5.85
C SER A 179 1.51 -1.42 6.21
N GLY A 180 2.48 -0.64 6.74
CA GLY A 180 3.73 -1.16 7.29
C GLY A 180 3.51 -2.07 8.51
N GLY A 181 2.57 -1.74 9.38
CA GLY A 181 2.15 -2.56 10.52
C GLY A 181 1.52 -3.89 10.09
N VAL A 182 0.66 -3.86 9.07
CA VAL A 182 0.02 -5.04 8.46
C VAL A 182 1.09 -6.04 7.98
N THR A 183 1.99 -5.59 7.10
CA THR A 183 3.01 -6.45 6.51
C THR A 183 4.00 -6.96 7.55
N SER A 184 4.44 -6.12 8.47
CA SER A 184 5.38 -6.48 9.54
C SER A 184 4.78 -7.46 10.54
N SER A 185 3.51 -7.28 10.92
CA SER A 185 2.80 -8.18 11.84
C SER A 185 2.67 -9.58 11.24
N ALA A 186 2.17 -9.69 10.01
CA ALA A 186 2.02 -10.97 9.33
C ALA A 186 3.36 -11.71 9.20
N MET A 187 4.44 -11.02 8.81
CA MET A 187 5.78 -11.63 8.69
C MET A 187 6.36 -12.08 10.02
N ARG A 188 6.09 -11.38 11.10
CA ARG A 188 6.55 -11.74 12.45
C ARG A 188 5.86 -13.02 12.96
N GLU A 189 4.54 -13.12 12.76
CA GLU A 189 3.74 -14.22 13.24
C GLU A 189 3.89 -15.51 12.41
N PHE A 190 4.12 -15.36 11.10
CA PHE A 190 4.15 -16.48 10.15
C PHE A 190 5.08 -17.64 10.54
N PRO A 191 6.35 -17.44 10.97
CA PRO A 191 7.24 -18.54 11.30
C PRO A 191 6.82 -19.34 12.55
N SER A 192 5.92 -18.76 13.37
CA SER A 192 5.48 -19.32 14.66
C SER A 192 4.12 -20.00 14.58
N LEU A 193 3.51 -20.06 13.39
CA LEU A 193 2.19 -20.67 13.22
C LEU A 193 2.24 -22.16 13.55
N PRO A 194 1.31 -22.68 14.38
CA PRO A 194 1.26 -24.10 14.71
C PRO A 194 1.05 -24.96 13.45
N GLU A 195 1.82 -26.04 13.32
CA GLU A 195 1.65 -26.99 12.22
C GLU A 195 0.29 -27.69 12.26
N SER A 196 -0.28 -27.86 13.45
CA SER A 196 -1.58 -28.50 13.66
C SER A 196 -2.76 -27.67 13.17
N TRP A 197 -2.55 -26.38 12.90
CA TRP A 197 -3.64 -25.53 12.39
C TRP A 197 -3.91 -25.80 10.92
N THR A 198 -5.21 -25.76 10.57
CA THR A 198 -5.62 -25.76 9.17
C THR A 198 -5.21 -24.44 8.48
N MET A 199 -5.12 -24.46 7.16
CA MET A 199 -4.77 -23.26 6.40
C MET A 199 -5.74 -22.08 6.63
N PRO A 200 -7.06 -22.26 6.64
CA PRO A 200 -7.97 -21.19 7.02
C PRO A 200 -7.70 -20.60 8.41
N GLN A 201 -7.39 -21.45 9.41
CA GLN A 201 -7.05 -20.95 10.74
C GLN A 201 -5.78 -20.09 10.74
N LYS A 202 -4.75 -20.52 9.99
CA LYS A 202 -3.51 -19.75 9.82
C LYS A 202 -3.76 -18.41 9.15
N LEU A 203 -4.56 -18.39 8.06
CA LEU A 203 -4.90 -17.16 7.34
C LEU A 203 -5.66 -16.18 8.23
N LEU A 204 -6.73 -16.65 8.89
CA LEU A 204 -7.56 -15.80 9.74
C LEU A 204 -6.77 -15.23 10.92
N TYR A 205 -5.90 -16.03 11.54
CA TYR A 205 -5.02 -15.56 12.61
C TYR A 205 -4.06 -14.45 12.13
N LEU A 206 -3.46 -14.60 10.94
CA LEU A 206 -2.58 -13.57 10.39
C LEU A 206 -3.35 -12.27 10.08
N VAL A 207 -4.58 -12.37 9.58
CA VAL A 207 -5.45 -11.20 9.36
C VAL A 207 -5.81 -10.53 10.69
N GLU A 208 -6.15 -11.32 11.71
CA GLU A 208 -6.46 -10.79 13.04
C GLU A 208 -5.27 -10.03 13.64
N LYS A 209 -4.06 -10.60 13.58
CA LYS A 209 -2.83 -9.96 14.07
C LYS A 209 -2.46 -8.71 13.28
N ALA A 210 -2.73 -8.69 11.98
CA ALA A 210 -2.58 -7.51 11.16
C ALA A 210 -3.60 -6.42 11.55
N ASN A 211 -4.86 -6.80 11.84
CA ASN A 211 -5.87 -5.86 12.29
C ASN A 211 -5.58 -5.30 13.69
N GLU A 212 -5.08 -6.12 14.61
CA GLU A 212 -4.59 -5.65 15.91
C GLU A 212 -3.49 -4.59 15.73
N ALA A 213 -2.53 -4.84 14.83
CA ALA A 213 -1.46 -3.89 14.53
C ALA A 213 -2.00 -2.59 13.91
N GLY A 214 -2.95 -2.67 12.97
CA GLY A 214 -3.62 -1.51 12.39
C GLY A 214 -4.41 -0.72 13.44
N ASN A 215 -5.19 -1.40 14.28
CA ASN A 215 -5.95 -0.78 15.36
C ASN A 215 -5.06 -0.09 16.39
N ALA A 216 -3.84 -0.57 16.61
CA ALA A 216 -2.88 0.10 17.50
C ALA A 216 -2.44 1.46 16.94
N VAL A 217 -2.43 1.65 15.64
CA VAL A 217 -2.12 2.93 14.97
C VAL A 217 -3.36 3.84 14.95
N THR A 218 -4.51 3.31 14.51
CA THR A 218 -5.74 4.10 14.30
C THR A 218 -6.57 4.31 15.57
N GLY A 219 -6.26 3.60 16.65
CA GLY A 219 -7.11 3.55 17.84
C GLY A 219 -8.42 2.80 17.63
N GLY A 220 -8.54 2.03 16.55
CA GLY A 220 -9.77 1.30 16.18
C GLY A 220 -10.92 2.21 15.73
N VAL A 221 -10.62 3.43 15.32
CA VAL A 221 -11.62 4.44 14.92
C VAL A 221 -11.62 4.61 13.40
N LYS A 222 -12.78 4.46 12.79
CA LYS A 222 -12.99 4.51 11.32
C LYS A 222 -12.57 5.82 10.63
N SER A 223 -12.19 6.86 11.37
CA SER A 223 -11.85 8.17 10.81
C SER A 223 -10.35 8.46 10.71
N HIS A 224 -9.48 7.60 11.21
CA HIS A 224 -8.05 7.86 11.32
C HIS A 224 -7.15 7.08 10.35
N GLY A 225 -7.72 6.63 9.25
CA GLY A 225 -6.99 5.85 8.26
C GLY A 225 -7.18 4.35 8.41
N GLY A 226 -6.48 3.59 7.59
CA GLY A 226 -6.57 2.14 7.55
C GLY A 226 -5.69 1.57 6.46
N SER A 227 -5.88 0.29 6.16
CA SER A 227 -5.19 -0.35 5.05
C SER A 227 -6.03 -1.49 4.48
N THR A 228 -5.85 -1.78 3.20
CA THR A 228 -6.22 -3.10 2.67
C THR A 228 -5.23 -4.16 3.15
N MET A 229 -5.55 -5.42 2.94
CA MET A 229 -4.63 -6.53 3.12
C MET A 229 -4.91 -7.62 2.09
N LEU A 230 -3.89 -7.99 1.34
CA LEU A 230 -3.83 -9.24 0.58
C LEU A 230 -2.81 -10.16 1.24
N LEU A 231 -3.18 -11.40 1.42
CA LEU A 231 -2.31 -12.44 1.98
C LEU A 231 -2.40 -13.67 1.10
N THR A 232 -1.25 -14.19 0.66
CA THR A 232 -1.15 -15.49 -0.03
C THR A 232 -0.18 -16.39 0.68
N LEU A 233 -0.56 -17.65 0.82
CA LEU A 233 0.28 -18.72 1.32
C LEU A 233 0.34 -19.84 0.28
N ILE A 234 1.52 -20.04 -0.30
CA ILE A 234 1.77 -21.10 -1.28
C ILE A 234 2.53 -22.22 -0.59
N GLN A 235 1.90 -23.38 -0.50
CA GLN A 235 2.51 -24.59 0.09
C GLN A 235 2.08 -25.82 -0.70
N ASP A 236 3.02 -26.72 -0.99
CA ASP A 236 2.78 -28.01 -1.64
C ASP A 236 1.94 -27.91 -2.94
N GLY A 237 2.28 -26.93 -3.79
CA GLY A 237 1.57 -26.71 -5.05
C GLY A 237 0.15 -26.16 -4.92
N SER A 238 -0.22 -25.70 -3.74
CA SER A 238 -1.53 -25.16 -3.41
C SER A 238 -1.45 -23.71 -2.99
N LEU A 239 -2.36 -22.88 -3.50
CA LEU A 239 -2.51 -21.48 -3.11
C LEU A 239 -3.66 -21.35 -2.11
N TRP A 240 -3.35 -20.73 -0.99
CA TRP A 240 -4.28 -20.27 0.01
C TRP A 240 -4.21 -18.75 0.10
N PHE A 241 -5.32 -18.09 0.34
CA PHE A 241 -5.34 -16.63 0.41
C PHE A 241 -6.40 -16.11 1.37
N ALA A 242 -6.16 -14.88 1.85
CA ALA A 242 -7.15 -14.05 2.52
C ALA A 242 -7.02 -12.60 2.04
N SER A 243 -8.11 -11.85 2.06
CA SER A 243 -8.11 -10.43 1.74
C SER A 243 -9.06 -9.64 2.61
N VAL A 244 -8.71 -8.38 2.84
CA VAL A 244 -9.54 -7.33 3.43
C VAL A 244 -9.35 -6.06 2.60
N GLY A 245 -10.45 -5.44 2.17
CA GLY A 245 -10.41 -4.28 1.28
C GLY A 245 -10.71 -4.63 -0.17
N ASP A 246 -10.21 -3.85 -1.11
CA ASP A 246 -10.51 -3.95 -2.54
C ASP A 246 -9.30 -4.29 -3.42
N SER A 247 -8.10 -4.36 -2.85
CA SER A 247 -6.91 -4.88 -3.53
C SER A 247 -7.15 -6.28 -4.08
N ARG A 248 -6.41 -6.71 -5.11
CA ARG A 248 -6.77 -7.91 -5.88
C ARG A 248 -5.69 -8.97 -5.87
N ILE A 249 -6.11 -10.23 -5.72
CA ILE A 249 -5.32 -11.41 -6.05
C ILE A 249 -5.89 -12.00 -7.34
N CYS A 250 -5.05 -12.16 -8.35
CA CYS A 250 -5.42 -12.76 -9.63
C CYS A 250 -4.59 -14.01 -9.91
N LEU A 251 -5.23 -15.03 -10.46
CA LEU A 251 -4.59 -16.18 -11.10
C LEU A 251 -4.60 -15.95 -12.61
N VAL A 252 -3.44 -16.10 -13.25
CA VAL A 252 -3.34 -16.11 -14.71
C VAL A 252 -2.91 -17.49 -15.17
N ARG A 253 -3.78 -18.11 -15.95
CA ARG A 253 -3.62 -19.48 -16.47
C ARG A 253 -4.02 -19.53 -17.93
N GLY A 254 -3.16 -20.04 -18.80
CA GLY A 254 -3.44 -20.17 -20.22
C GLY A 254 -3.81 -18.85 -20.92
N GLY A 255 -3.28 -17.71 -20.44
CA GLY A 255 -3.57 -16.37 -20.94
C GLY A 255 -4.86 -15.74 -20.39
N GLY A 256 -5.68 -16.49 -19.65
CA GLY A 256 -6.86 -15.94 -18.95
C GLY A 256 -6.49 -15.40 -17.57
N VAL A 257 -7.03 -14.23 -17.20
CA VAL A 257 -6.89 -13.61 -15.88
C VAL A 257 -8.17 -13.79 -15.10
N VAL A 258 -8.08 -14.40 -13.93
CA VAL A 258 -9.21 -14.62 -13.03
C VAL A 258 -8.90 -13.95 -11.68
N GLN A 259 -9.73 -12.99 -11.28
CA GLN A 259 -9.66 -12.44 -9.94
C GLN A 259 -10.18 -13.47 -8.94
N LEU A 260 -9.38 -13.74 -7.91
CA LEU A 260 -9.71 -14.70 -6.85
C LEU A 260 -10.40 -14.03 -5.67
N THR A 261 -10.04 -12.80 -5.34
CA THR A 261 -10.58 -12.04 -4.20
C THR A 261 -11.87 -11.30 -4.56
N ARG A 262 -12.72 -11.11 -3.56
CA ARG A 262 -13.93 -10.27 -3.64
C ARG A 262 -13.68 -8.93 -2.96
N PRO A 263 -13.92 -7.80 -3.64
CA PRO A 263 -13.69 -6.50 -3.03
C PRO A 263 -14.72 -6.21 -1.93
N HIS A 264 -14.26 -5.65 -0.82
CA HIS A 264 -15.11 -5.16 0.26
C HIS A 264 -15.45 -3.69 0.03
N THR A 265 -16.28 -3.42 -0.97
CA THR A 265 -16.74 -2.07 -1.32
C THR A 265 -18.26 -1.98 -1.25
N TYR A 266 -18.76 -0.76 -1.12
CA TYR A 266 -20.20 -0.49 -1.11
C TYR A 266 -20.86 -0.79 -2.46
N GLU A 267 -20.10 -0.94 -3.53
CA GLU A 267 -20.53 -1.33 -4.86
C GLU A 267 -21.41 -2.59 -4.84
N SER A 268 -20.96 -3.63 -4.16
CA SER A 268 -21.70 -4.90 -4.07
C SER A 268 -23.08 -4.74 -3.43
N ASP A 269 -23.21 -3.85 -2.45
CA ASP A 269 -24.49 -3.59 -1.78
C ASP A 269 -25.40 -2.71 -2.64
N LEU A 270 -24.85 -1.74 -3.35
CA LEU A 270 -25.59 -0.93 -4.32
C LEU A 270 -26.12 -1.78 -5.47
N ASP A 271 -25.32 -2.69 -6.00
CA ASP A 271 -25.71 -3.59 -7.08
C ASP A 271 -26.82 -4.54 -6.63
N LYS A 272 -26.77 -5.06 -5.40
CA LYS A 272 -27.84 -5.85 -4.81
C LYS A 272 -29.14 -5.04 -4.68
N LYS A 273 -29.07 -3.80 -4.16
CA LYS A 273 -30.23 -2.90 -4.07
C LYS A 273 -30.84 -2.62 -5.45
N ALA A 274 -29.98 -2.39 -6.46
CA ALA A 274 -30.46 -2.17 -7.83
C ALA A 274 -31.11 -3.45 -8.41
N ALA A 275 -30.54 -4.62 -8.19
CA ALA A 275 -31.12 -5.90 -8.61
C ALA A 275 -32.47 -6.19 -7.92
N CYS A 276 -32.60 -5.80 -6.64
CA CYS A 276 -33.88 -5.90 -5.87
C CYS A 276 -34.86 -4.79 -6.24
N ARG A 277 -34.50 -3.82 -7.09
CA ARG A 277 -35.31 -2.65 -7.48
C ARG A 277 -35.55 -1.64 -6.34
N ASP A 278 -34.72 -1.67 -5.30
CA ASP A 278 -34.76 -0.67 -4.23
C ASP A 278 -34.24 0.68 -4.69
N ILE A 279 -33.30 0.66 -5.64
CA ILE A 279 -32.73 1.83 -6.36
C ILE A 279 -32.63 1.50 -7.85
N THR A 280 -32.45 2.51 -8.71
CA THR A 280 -32.17 2.27 -10.14
C THR A 280 -30.69 1.91 -10.35
N PHE A 281 -30.38 1.25 -11.48
CA PHE A 281 -28.98 0.96 -11.86
C PHE A 281 -28.18 2.25 -12.06
N GLU A 282 -28.82 3.29 -12.64
CA GLU A 282 -28.17 4.59 -12.82
C GLU A 282 -27.83 5.23 -11.48
N ALA A 283 -28.73 5.14 -10.48
CA ALA A 283 -28.46 5.64 -9.13
C ALA A 283 -27.32 4.86 -8.46
N ALA A 284 -27.29 3.54 -8.61
CA ALA A 284 -26.21 2.70 -8.09
C ALA A 284 -24.85 3.04 -8.72
N LEU A 285 -24.81 3.31 -10.04
CA LEU A 285 -23.58 3.67 -10.74
C LEU A 285 -23.12 5.09 -10.42
N ALA A 286 -24.04 6.01 -10.15
CA ALA A 286 -23.73 7.41 -9.87
C ALA A 286 -23.43 7.68 -8.39
N ASP A 287 -23.56 6.67 -7.51
CA ASP A 287 -23.34 6.85 -6.08
C ASP A 287 -21.87 7.16 -5.80
N SER A 288 -21.62 8.28 -5.15
CA SER A 288 -20.25 8.75 -4.82
C SER A 288 -19.53 7.84 -3.82
N GLN A 289 -20.28 7.05 -3.03
CA GLN A 289 -19.72 6.11 -2.06
C GLN A 289 -19.49 4.71 -2.65
N ARG A 290 -19.79 4.51 -3.94
CA ARG A 290 -19.71 3.21 -4.59
C ARG A 290 -18.39 2.47 -4.34
N LYS A 291 -17.27 3.20 -4.36
CA LYS A 291 -15.92 2.69 -4.12
C LYS A 291 -15.49 2.73 -2.64
N ALA A 292 -16.34 3.22 -1.74
CA ALA A 292 -16.00 3.27 -0.33
C ALA A 292 -15.82 1.85 0.24
N LEU A 293 -14.75 1.65 1.01
CA LEU A 293 -14.47 0.36 1.64
C LEU A 293 -15.47 0.09 2.76
N THR A 294 -15.99 -1.12 2.79
CA THR A 294 -16.89 -1.61 3.84
C THR A 294 -16.16 -2.45 4.89
N SER A 295 -14.96 -2.96 4.58
CA SER A 295 -14.07 -3.64 5.53
C SER A 295 -12.62 -3.32 5.19
N TYR A 296 -11.82 -2.91 6.17
CA TYR A 296 -10.41 -2.58 6.05
C TYR A 296 -9.68 -2.74 7.39
N ILE A 297 -8.39 -2.95 7.34
CA ILE A 297 -7.53 -3.10 8.54
C ILE A 297 -7.44 -1.77 9.28
N GLY A 298 -7.62 -1.81 10.61
CA GLY A 298 -7.54 -0.61 11.45
C GLY A 298 -8.89 0.06 11.71
N MET A 299 -10.01 -0.52 11.22
CA MET A 299 -11.36 0.01 11.43
C MET A 299 -12.01 -0.37 12.77
N GLY A 300 -11.26 -1.04 13.65
CA GLY A 300 -11.77 -1.70 14.83
C GLY A 300 -12.05 -3.18 14.55
N GLU A 301 -13.28 -3.63 14.73
CA GLU A 301 -13.73 -4.96 14.35
C GLU A 301 -13.93 -5.04 12.83
N LEU A 302 -13.41 -6.08 12.20
CA LEU A 302 -13.57 -6.29 10.77
C LEU A 302 -15.00 -6.70 10.41
N CYS A 303 -15.58 -6.04 9.42
CA CYS A 303 -16.93 -6.38 8.95
C CYS A 303 -16.95 -7.65 8.10
N SER A 304 -15.89 -7.89 7.31
CA SER A 304 -15.76 -9.09 6.48
C SER A 304 -14.29 -9.39 6.17
N ILE A 305 -14.01 -10.67 5.96
CA ILE A 305 -12.73 -11.19 5.48
C ILE A 305 -13.06 -12.15 4.35
N ASP A 306 -12.45 -11.98 3.18
CA ASP A 306 -12.54 -12.94 2.09
C ASP A 306 -11.37 -13.92 2.16
N TYR A 307 -11.64 -15.21 2.15
CA TYR A 307 -10.61 -16.26 2.17
C TYR A 307 -11.09 -17.54 1.51
N ASN A 308 -10.17 -18.37 1.04
CA ASN A 308 -10.54 -19.67 0.53
C ASN A 308 -10.43 -20.77 1.62
N ASN A 309 -11.48 -21.60 1.71
CA ASN A 309 -11.52 -22.78 2.59
C ASN A 309 -11.10 -24.06 1.86
N GLN A 310 -10.94 -24.01 0.55
CA GLN A 310 -10.39 -25.06 -0.31
C GLN A 310 -9.19 -24.52 -1.08
N PRO A 311 -8.11 -25.30 -1.26
CA PRO A 311 -6.93 -24.82 -1.97
C PRO A 311 -7.20 -24.60 -3.47
N VAL A 312 -6.62 -23.55 -4.01
CA VAL A 312 -6.47 -23.44 -5.46
C VAL A 312 -5.24 -24.23 -5.88
N GLN A 313 -5.44 -25.33 -6.61
CA GLN A 313 -4.35 -26.14 -7.11
C GLN A 313 -3.58 -25.38 -8.20
N LEU A 314 -2.28 -25.21 -8.00
CA LEU A 314 -1.39 -24.54 -8.92
C LEU A 314 -0.81 -25.52 -9.94
N LEU A 315 -0.66 -25.07 -11.16
CA LEU A 315 -0.09 -25.82 -12.28
C LEU A 315 1.16 -25.10 -12.79
N ALA A 316 2.08 -25.88 -13.35
CA ALA A 316 3.23 -25.29 -14.04
C ALA A 316 2.77 -24.33 -15.14
N GLY A 317 3.33 -23.13 -15.17
CA GLY A 317 2.94 -22.05 -16.08
C GLY A 317 1.91 -21.08 -15.52
N ASP A 318 1.36 -21.34 -14.33
CA ASP A 318 0.50 -20.36 -13.64
C ASP A 318 1.28 -19.14 -13.15
N TRP A 319 0.57 -18.03 -13.08
CA TRP A 319 1.03 -16.81 -12.43
C TRP A 319 0.02 -16.37 -11.38
N ILE A 320 0.52 -15.93 -10.24
CA ILE A 320 -0.29 -15.31 -9.18
C ILE A 320 0.17 -13.88 -9.06
N ILE A 321 -0.78 -12.94 -9.03
CA ILE A 321 -0.49 -11.51 -8.91
C ILE A 321 -1.30 -10.96 -7.75
N LEU A 322 -0.62 -10.37 -6.78
CA LEU A 322 -1.23 -9.52 -5.76
C LEU A 322 -0.98 -8.08 -6.19
N MET A 323 -2.02 -7.25 -6.24
CA MET A 323 -1.87 -5.87 -6.70
C MET A 323 -2.80 -4.90 -5.98
N THR A 324 -2.30 -3.68 -5.75
CA THR A 324 -3.08 -2.54 -5.27
C THR A 324 -3.80 -1.86 -6.43
N ASP A 325 -4.69 -0.95 -6.11
CA ASP A 325 -5.55 -0.26 -7.07
C ASP A 325 -4.77 0.63 -8.05
N GLY A 326 -3.62 1.17 -7.66
CA GLY A 326 -2.72 1.89 -8.56
C GLY A 326 -2.19 1.05 -9.72
N VAL A 327 -2.36 -0.29 -9.71
CA VAL A 327 -2.08 -1.17 -10.84
C VAL A 327 -3.33 -1.44 -11.66
N PHE A 328 -4.39 -1.95 -11.03
CA PHE A 328 -5.56 -2.44 -11.77
C PHE A 328 -6.55 -1.34 -12.19
N ASN A 329 -6.41 -0.12 -11.70
CA ASN A 329 -7.10 1.04 -12.26
C ASN A 329 -6.47 1.49 -13.59
N GLU A 330 -5.19 1.21 -13.80
CA GLU A 330 -4.43 1.61 -14.98
C GLU A 330 -4.35 0.53 -16.06
N LEU A 331 -4.26 -0.73 -15.66
CA LEU A 331 -4.07 -1.85 -16.58
C LEU A 331 -5.30 -2.74 -16.67
N THR A 332 -5.71 -3.02 -17.88
CA THR A 332 -6.72 -4.05 -18.17
C THR A 332 -6.17 -5.46 -17.93
N ASN A 333 -7.05 -6.44 -17.74
CA ASN A 333 -6.65 -7.85 -17.60
C ASN A 333 -5.81 -8.33 -18.80
N ALA A 334 -6.08 -7.85 -20.01
CA ALA A 334 -5.32 -8.20 -21.21
C ALA A 334 -3.88 -7.64 -21.14
N GLU A 335 -3.71 -6.39 -20.70
CA GLU A 335 -2.41 -5.76 -20.51
C GLU A 335 -1.61 -6.45 -19.38
N ILE A 336 -2.28 -6.82 -18.28
CA ILE A 336 -1.67 -7.61 -17.20
C ILE A 336 -1.17 -8.95 -17.75
N ALA A 337 -2.00 -9.71 -18.48
CA ALA A 337 -1.58 -10.97 -19.07
C ALA A 337 -0.39 -10.81 -20.05
N GLN A 338 -0.39 -9.72 -20.82
CA GLN A 338 0.71 -9.40 -21.74
C GLN A 338 2.03 -9.07 -21.01
N ALA A 339 1.94 -8.51 -19.80
CA ALA A 339 3.12 -8.21 -19.00
C ALA A 339 3.83 -9.47 -18.49
N LEU A 340 3.11 -10.60 -18.37
CA LEU A 340 3.62 -11.86 -17.83
C LEU A 340 4.38 -12.65 -18.88
N SER A 341 5.67 -12.44 -18.95
CA SER A 341 6.56 -13.21 -19.82
C SER A 341 7.91 -13.39 -19.14
N ASP A 342 8.68 -14.36 -19.61
CA ASP A 342 10.04 -14.67 -19.20
C ASP A 342 10.14 -15.15 -17.75
N ASN A 343 10.33 -14.22 -16.80
CA ASN A 343 10.50 -14.50 -15.37
C ASN A 343 9.69 -13.50 -14.53
N ALA A 344 9.43 -13.83 -13.26
CA ALA A 344 8.59 -13.04 -12.38
C ALA A 344 9.17 -11.63 -12.11
N PRO A 345 10.50 -11.44 -11.88
CA PRO A 345 11.06 -10.10 -11.74
C PRO A 345 10.84 -9.21 -12.96
N SER A 346 11.09 -9.74 -14.17
CA SER A 346 10.89 -8.98 -15.41
C SER A 346 9.43 -8.67 -15.69
N ALA A 347 8.52 -9.57 -15.30
CA ALA A 347 7.07 -9.35 -15.41
C ALA A 347 6.64 -8.19 -14.47
N ALA A 348 7.10 -8.18 -13.23
CA ALA A 348 6.82 -7.11 -12.29
C ALA A 348 7.35 -5.75 -12.77
N GLU A 349 8.61 -5.69 -13.24
CA GLU A 349 9.18 -4.48 -13.84
C GLU A 349 8.39 -4.00 -15.08
N ARG A 350 7.84 -4.92 -15.85
CA ARG A 350 7.01 -4.59 -17.02
C ARG A 350 5.67 -4.02 -16.60
N ILE A 351 5.02 -4.58 -15.60
CA ILE A 351 3.78 -4.04 -15.01
C ILE A 351 4.03 -2.59 -14.58
N GLU A 352 5.08 -2.32 -13.79
CA GLU A 352 5.43 -0.97 -13.36
C GLU A 352 5.61 -0.02 -14.53
N ARG A 353 6.42 -0.40 -15.52
CA ARG A 353 6.64 0.44 -16.71
C ARG A 353 5.37 0.70 -17.50
N MET A 354 4.49 -0.29 -17.62
CA MET A 354 3.22 -0.13 -18.35
C MET A 354 2.28 0.82 -17.64
N VAL A 355 2.16 0.72 -16.29
CA VAL A 355 1.39 1.67 -15.48
C VAL A 355 1.94 3.09 -15.65
N LEU A 356 3.24 3.28 -15.43
CA LEU A 356 3.86 4.60 -15.52
C LEU A 356 3.79 5.20 -16.95
N ALA A 357 3.74 4.36 -17.98
CA ALA A 357 3.60 4.79 -19.37
C ALA A 357 2.19 5.32 -19.71
N LYS A 358 1.16 5.04 -18.88
CA LYS A 358 -0.17 5.67 -19.02
C LYS A 358 -0.11 7.17 -18.80
N GLY A 359 0.82 7.63 -17.96
CA GLY A 359 1.06 9.06 -17.76
C GLY A 359 -0.02 9.78 -16.98
N ASP A 360 -0.79 9.06 -16.15
CA ASP A 360 -1.81 9.67 -15.31
C ASP A 360 -1.16 10.73 -14.39
N PRO A 361 -1.62 11.99 -14.43
CA PRO A 361 -1.13 13.05 -13.54
C PRO A 361 -1.45 12.80 -12.06
N HIS A 362 -2.40 11.90 -11.77
CA HIS A 362 -2.83 11.53 -10.42
C HIS A 362 -2.48 10.09 -10.05
N GLN A 363 -1.51 9.48 -10.77
CA GLN A 363 -1.09 8.10 -10.54
C GLN A 363 -0.85 7.82 -9.06
N ASP A 364 -1.59 6.83 -8.55
CA ASP A 364 -1.47 6.40 -7.15
C ASP A 364 -0.17 5.64 -6.88
N ASN A 365 0.08 5.36 -5.61
CA ASN A 365 1.03 4.34 -5.24
C ASN A 365 0.66 3.04 -5.98
N LEU A 366 1.65 2.32 -6.46
CA LEU A 366 1.42 1.06 -7.14
C LEU A 366 2.31 -0.04 -6.55
N THR A 367 1.69 -1.17 -6.24
CA THR A 367 2.40 -2.34 -5.75
C THR A 367 1.87 -3.58 -6.43
N ALA A 368 2.77 -4.41 -6.96
CA ALA A 368 2.46 -5.73 -7.45
C ALA A 368 3.48 -6.74 -6.95
N VAL A 369 3.01 -7.88 -6.43
CA VAL A 369 3.83 -9.06 -6.16
C VAL A 369 3.41 -10.14 -7.13
N VAL A 370 4.35 -10.68 -7.90
CA VAL A 370 4.11 -11.61 -9.00
C VAL A 370 4.83 -12.92 -8.69
N PHE A 371 4.09 -14.01 -8.66
CA PHE A 371 4.64 -15.37 -8.61
C PHE A 371 4.48 -16.07 -9.95
N ARG A 372 5.49 -16.83 -10.32
CA ARG A 372 5.45 -17.77 -11.45
C ARG A 372 5.67 -19.19 -10.93
N ILE A 373 4.85 -20.12 -11.37
CA ILE A 373 4.89 -21.54 -11.00
C ILE A 373 5.56 -22.33 -12.16
N PHE A 374 6.47 -23.27 -11.82
CA PHE A 374 7.21 -24.10 -12.80
C PHE A 374 6.75 -25.53 -12.80
#